data_b218383c47aea47da378a5199056e137
#
_entry.id   b218383c47aea47da378a5199056e137
#
_cell.length_a   1.000
_cell.length_b   1.000
_cell.length_c   1.000
_cell.angle_alpha   90.00
_cell.angle_beta   90.00
_cell.angle_gamma   90.00
#
_symmetry.space_group_name_H-M   'P 1'
#
loop_
_entity.id
_entity.type
_entity.pdbx_description
1 polymer ?
#
loop_
_entity_poly.entity_id
_entity_poly.type
_entity_poly.pdbx_seq_one_letter_code
_entity_poly.pdbx_strand_id
1 'polypeptide(L)'
;GNTKWSYMIGGGAQMQSSDSGVAAWIGDSLTLINGTTGAAEFSGKMDGNILSARLGPQYAAVVLEPEHDSTIVLMESGGRRVDSITLSGKKVIDYGFFNTTGDLFWVMTLDTTGTAPSCTLSTYRPGKRIVGQITDSVQVMYRTMFQSTQIVTAGNVYLRVYDYTGKETAEKRTLVYGWMLASVDDLSDNPMMAFTPTGEYDGSAEMKDVRMIRGSSEQTVRMPFACESLVARDDCVYGFSNDGYIMIARMGEQKVNAYRLNIRFDTVYGVADGNVAILGSGNSLYFVSLKGA
;
A
#
# COMPACT_ATOMS: atom_id res chain seq x y z
N GLY A 1 24.89 3.06 3.51
CA GLY A 1 24.68 2.98 2.07
C GLY A 1 25.23 4.22 1.38
N ASN A 2 25.62 4.09 0.13
CA ASN A 2 26.03 5.25 -0.67
C ASN A 2 24.81 5.89 -1.29
N THR A 3 24.76 7.22 -1.31
CA THR A 3 23.74 7.98 -2.04
C THR A 3 23.89 7.69 -3.54
N LYS A 4 22.86 7.14 -4.16
CA LYS A 4 22.85 6.91 -5.62
C LYS A 4 22.57 8.20 -6.38
N TRP A 5 21.61 8.96 -5.92
CA TRP A 5 21.22 10.26 -6.46
C TRP A 5 20.50 11.10 -5.40
N SER A 6 20.37 12.37 -5.63
CA SER A 6 19.56 13.29 -4.83
C SER A 6 18.82 14.26 -5.75
N TYR A 7 17.60 14.61 -5.39
CA TYR A 7 16.80 15.59 -6.10
C TYR A 7 16.22 16.60 -5.12
N MET A 8 16.31 17.89 -5.44
CA MET A 8 15.81 18.94 -4.57
C MET A 8 14.38 19.28 -4.96
N ILE A 9 13.45 19.04 -4.03
CA ILE A 9 12.05 19.40 -4.16
C ILE A 9 11.78 20.55 -3.21
N GLY A 10 10.91 21.48 -3.56
CA GLY A 10 10.57 22.62 -2.70
C GLY A 10 10.04 22.19 -1.33
N GLY A 11 10.19 23.05 -0.31
CA GLY A 11 9.65 22.81 1.02
C GLY A 11 8.14 22.61 1.00
N GLY A 12 7.63 21.64 1.78
CA GLY A 12 6.22 21.28 1.83
C GLY A 12 5.73 20.36 0.71
N ALA A 13 6.64 19.82 -0.12
CA ALA A 13 6.29 18.83 -1.12
C ALA A 13 5.76 17.55 -0.47
N GLN A 14 4.70 17.00 -1.06
CA GLN A 14 4.26 15.65 -0.83
C GLN A 14 4.94 14.72 -1.84
N MET A 15 5.16 13.48 -1.48
CA MET A 15 5.78 12.52 -2.39
C MET A 15 5.31 11.10 -2.12
N GLN A 16 5.35 10.29 -3.16
CA GLN A 16 5.15 8.84 -3.09
C GLN A 16 6.19 8.14 -3.96
N SER A 17 6.87 7.17 -3.36
CA SER A 17 7.85 6.32 -4.04
C SER A 17 7.23 5.00 -4.50
N SER A 18 7.79 4.44 -5.55
CA SER A 18 7.55 3.10 -6.07
C SER A 18 8.86 2.53 -6.61
N ASP A 19 8.85 1.27 -7.07
CA ASP A 19 10.02 0.67 -7.72
C ASP A 19 10.41 1.40 -9.01
N SER A 20 9.47 2.11 -9.64
CA SER A 20 9.71 2.90 -10.87
C SER A 20 10.33 4.27 -10.58
N GLY A 21 10.14 4.83 -9.40
CA GLY A 21 10.65 6.14 -9.04
C GLY A 21 9.80 6.89 -8.03
N VAL A 22 9.81 8.20 -8.13
CA VAL A 22 9.12 9.08 -7.19
C VAL A 22 8.18 10.03 -7.95
N ALA A 23 6.94 10.10 -7.51
CA ALA A 23 6.02 11.19 -7.84
C ALA A 23 6.03 12.19 -6.68
N ALA A 24 6.34 13.45 -6.95
CA ALA A 24 6.35 14.52 -5.95
C ALA A 24 5.52 15.70 -6.42
N TRP A 25 4.79 16.36 -5.50
CA TRP A 25 3.90 17.47 -5.89
C TRP A 25 3.76 18.53 -4.80
N ILE A 26 3.46 19.76 -5.25
CA ILE A 26 3.08 20.90 -4.42
C ILE A 26 1.94 21.63 -5.16
N GLY A 27 0.77 21.69 -4.54
CA GLY A 27 -0.41 22.31 -5.18
C GLY A 27 -0.73 21.63 -6.53
N ASP A 28 -0.64 22.40 -7.61
CA ASP A 28 -0.85 21.94 -9.00
C ASP A 28 0.42 21.43 -9.70
N SER A 29 1.58 21.58 -9.07
CA SER A 29 2.87 21.27 -9.70
C SER A 29 3.29 19.84 -9.40
N LEU A 30 3.56 19.06 -10.46
CA LEU A 30 3.98 17.65 -10.42
C LEU A 30 5.42 17.51 -10.92
N THR A 31 6.21 16.69 -10.24
CA THR A 31 7.52 16.23 -10.70
C THR A 31 7.57 14.71 -10.64
N LEU A 32 7.91 14.05 -11.74
CA LEU A 32 8.13 12.61 -11.84
C LEU A 32 9.64 12.37 -11.98
N ILE A 33 10.18 11.55 -11.08
CA ILE A 33 11.63 11.31 -10.96
C ILE A 33 11.89 9.83 -11.18
N ASN A 34 12.79 9.51 -12.11
CA ASN A 34 13.21 8.14 -12.38
C ASN A 34 13.97 7.55 -11.18
N GLY A 35 13.56 6.39 -10.70
CA GLY A 35 14.11 5.75 -9.50
C GLY A 35 15.56 5.27 -9.67
N THR A 36 15.97 4.98 -10.90
CA THR A 36 17.33 4.50 -11.19
C THR A 36 18.33 5.64 -11.33
N THR A 37 17.95 6.69 -12.08
CA THR A 37 18.86 7.77 -12.47
C THR A 37 18.74 9.01 -11.59
N GLY A 38 17.61 9.21 -10.93
CA GLY A 38 17.27 10.45 -10.21
C GLY A 38 16.94 11.62 -11.11
N ALA A 39 16.83 11.39 -12.43
CA ALA A 39 16.48 12.44 -13.38
C ALA A 39 14.97 12.74 -13.30
N ALA A 40 14.59 14.02 -13.36
CA ALA A 40 13.20 14.39 -13.56
C ALA A 40 12.82 14.08 -15.02
N GLU A 41 11.87 13.17 -15.21
CA GLU A 41 11.31 12.82 -16.52
C GLU A 41 10.21 13.81 -16.91
N PHE A 42 9.51 14.35 -15.91
CA PHE A 42 8.52 15.41 -16.08
C PHE A 42 8.59 16.39 -14.90
N SER A 43 8.40 17.68 -15.21
CA SER A 43 8.13 18.73 -14.22
C SER A 43 7.20 19.75 -14.85
N GLY A 44 6.00 19.89 -14.32
CA GLY A 44 4.99 20.76 -14.92
C GLY A 44 3.73 20.89 -14.05
N LYS A 45 2.78 21.69 -14.56
CA LYS A 45 1.50 21.93 -13.88
C LYS A 45 0.41 21.01 -14.39
N MET A 46 -0.46 20.61 -13.47
CA MET A 46 -1.70 19.91 -13.74
C MET A 46 -2.87 20.91 -13.84
N ASP A 47 -4.00 20.45 -14.37
CA ASP A 47 -5.23 21.29 -14.52
C ASP A 47 -6.01 21.46 -13.19
N GLY A 48 -5.35 21.30 -12.05
CA GLY A 48 -5.92 21.44 -10.71
C GLY A 48 -4.95 21.00 -9.63
N ASN A 49 -5.30 21.28 -8.38
CA ASN A 49 -4.52 20.84 -7.24
C ASN A 49 -4.44 19.32 -7.18
N ILE A 50 -3.27 18.81 -6.81
CA ILE A 50 -3.01 17.38 -6.74
C ILE A 50 -3.29 16.88 -5.30
N LEU A 51 -4.20 15.93 -5.17
CA LEU A 51 -4.45 15.23 -3.91
C LEU A 51 -3.42 14.13 -3.68
N SER A 52 -3.12 13.38 -4.73
CA SER A 52 -2.12 12.31 -4.69
C SER A 52 -1.61 11.97 -6.08
N ALA A 53 -0.40 11.43 -6.15
CA ALA A 53 0.19 10.95 -7.40
C ALA A 53 0.99 9.67 -7.16
N ARG A 54 0.93 8.73 -8.11
CA ARG A 54 1.70 7.48 -8.11
C ARG A 54 2.37 7.24 -9.43
N LEU A 55 3.64 6.88 -9.39
CA LEU A 55 4.40 6.48 -10.56
C LEU A 55 4.42 4.94 -10.65
N GLY A 56 3.94 4.41 -11.75
CA GLY A 56 4.04 2.99 -12.12
C GLY A 56 5.11 2.75 -13.18
N PRO A 57 5.26 1.49 -13.66
CA PRO A 57 6.31 1.13 -14.62
C PRO A 57 6.22 1.86 -15.97
N GLN A 58 5.02 2.20 -16.44
CA GLN A 58 4.80 2.85 -17.74
C GLN A 58 4.09 4.20 -17.62
N TYR A 59 3.28 4.38 -16.59
CA TYR A 59 2.40 5.53 -16.44
C TYR A 59 2.49 6.10 -15.03
N ALA A 60 2.15 7.38 -14.93
CA ALA A 60 1.81 8.02 -13.66
C ALA A 60 0.29 8.21 -13.57
N ALA A 61 -0.26 8.05 -12.38
CA ALA A 61 -1.65 8.36 -12.07
C ALA A 61 -1.69 9.53 -11.09
N VAL A 62 -2.47 10.55 -11.41
CA VAL A 62 -2.59 11.77 -10.62
C VAL A 62 -4.05 12.01 -10.29
N VAL A 63 -4.37 11.99 -9.01
CA VAL A 63 -5.70 12.31 -8.50
C VAL A 63 -5.76 13.82 -8.25
N LEU A 64 -6.65 14.49 -8.95
CA LEU A 64 -6.87 15.93 -8.79
C LEU A 64 -7.93 16.20 -7.74
N GLU A 65 -7.80 17.34 -7.06
CA GLU A 65 -8.81 17.85 -6.14
C GLU A 65 -10.12 18.10 -6.92
N PRO A 66 -11.24 17.52 -6.47
CA PRO A 66 -12.49 17.63 -7.21
C PRO A 66 -13.09 19.03 -7.02
N GLU A 67 -13.44 19.69 -8.12
CA GLU A 67 -14.40 20.81 -8.07
C GLU A 67 -15.83 20.27 -7.89
N HIS A 68 -16.17 19.19 -8.60
CA HIS A 68 -17.45 18.49 -8.52
C HIS A 68 -17.28 16.98 -8.41
N ASP A 69 -16.44 16.40 -9.28
CA ASP A 69 -16.17 14.95 -9.39
C ASP A 69 -14.68 14.65 -9.25
N SER A 70 -14.36 13.53 -8.61
CA SER A 70 -12.96 13.06 -8.56
C SER A 70 -12.46 12.72 -9.95
N THR A 71 -11.31 13.24 -10.32
CA THR A 71 -10.67 12.99 -11.62
C THR A 71 -9.29 12.39 -11.42
N ILE A 72 -9.02 11.30 -12.15
CA ILE A 72 -7.69 10.68 -12.20
C ILE A 72 -7.13 10.89 -13.60
N VAL A 73 -6.02 11.57 -13.69
CA VAL A 73 -5.26 11.75 -14.94
C VAL A 73 -4.21 10.65 -15.04
N LEU A 74 -4.23 9.89 -16.14
CA LEU A 74 -3.18 8.95 -16.48
C LEU A 74 -2.28 9.55 -17.54
N MET A 75 -0.96 9.52 -17.29
CA MET A 75 0.05 10.12 -18.17
C MET A 75 1.30 9.24 -18.25
N GLU A 76 2.05 9.35 -19.33
CA GLU A 76 3.39 8.76 -19.41
C GLU A 76 4.35 9.49 -18.49
N SER A 77 5.46 8.84 -18.12
CA SER A 77 6.48 9.44 -17.26
C SER A 77 7.06 10.74 -17.84
N GLY A 78 7.08 10.87 -19.16
CA GLY A 78 7.49 12.10 -19.88
C GLY A 78 6.42 13.20 -19.94
N GLY A 79 5.26 13.05 -19.29
CA GLY A 79 4.24 14.08 -19.16
C GLY A 79 3.11 14.04 -20.20
N ARG A 80 3.16 13.14 -21.18
CA ARG A 80 2.08 13.00 -22.16
C ARG A 80 0.84 12.40 -21.51
N ARG A 81 -0.26 13.16 -21.47
CA ARG A 81 -1.56 12.66 -20.98
C ARG A 81 -2.10 11.57 -21.89
N VAL A 82 -2.48 10.44 -21.33
CA VAL A 82 -2.99 9.26 -22.02
C VAL A 82 -4.48 9.10 -21.81
N ASP A 83 -4.97 9.35 -20.60
CA ASP A 83 -6.37 9.15 -20.25
C ASP A 83 -6.80 10.08 -19.11
N SER A 84 -8.12 10.19 -18.92
CA SER A 84 -8.73 10.91 -17.82
C SER A 84 -10.00 10.19 -17.39
N ILE A 85 -10.01 9.72 -16.15
CA ILE A 85 -11.12 8.96 -15.57
C ILE A 85 -11.87 9.88 -14.62
N THR A 86 -13.10 10.23 -14.96
CA THR A 86 -14.00 11.00 -14.08
C THR A 86 -14.90 10.04 -13.30
N LEU A 87 -14.96 10.22 -12.00
CA LEU A 87 -15.63 9.32 -11.05
C LEU A 87 -16.77 10.10 -10.36
N SER A 88 -17.87 10.30 -11.10
CA SER A 88 -19.02 11.11 -10.65
C SER A 88 -19.67 10.55 -9.39
N GLY A 89 -19.79 11.39 -8.35
CA GLY A 89 -20.40 11.06 -7.08
C GLY A 89 -19.63 10.04 -6.22
N LYS A 90 -18.41 9.64 -6.62
CA LYS A 90 -17.61 8.62 -5.93
C LYS A 90 -16.32 9.22 -5.36
N LYS A 91 -15.93 8.75 -4.20
CA LYS A 91 -14.64 9.08 -3.58
C LYS A 91 -13.60 8.02 -3.94
N VAL A 92 -12.42 8.43 -4.37
CA VAL A 92 -11.27 7.54 -4.54
C VAL A 92 -10.77 7.14 -3.16
N ILE A 93 -10.74 5.82 -2.89
CA ILE A 93 -10.18 5.26 -1.65
C ILE A 93 -8.72 4.90 -1.87
N ASP A 94 -8.44 4.18 -2.97
CA ASP A 94 -7.10 3.73 -3.31
C ASP A 94 -7.01 3.48 -4.82
N TYR A 95 -5.79 3.50 -5.38
CA TYR A 95 -5.55 3.27 -6.80
C TYR A 95 -4.11 2.84 -7.02
N GLY A 96 -3.81 2.28 -8.19
CA GLY A 96 -2.45 1.90 -8.53
C GLY A 96 -2.35 1.18 -9.86
N PHE A 97 -1.16 0.68 -10.12
CA PHE A 97 -0.86 -0.10 -11.29
C PHE A 97 -0.68 -1.57 -10.93
N PHE A 98 -1.04 -2.44 -11.85
CA PHE A 98 -0.66 -3.83 -11.75
C PHE A 98 0.85 -3.95 -11.97
N ASN A 99 1.48 -4.51 -10.96
CA ASN A 99 2.88 -4.90 -10.82
C ASN A 99 3.83 -4.61 -12.02
N THR A 100 4.55 -5.61 -12.49
CA THR A 100 5.72 -5.48 -13.34
C THR A 100 5.49 -4.91 -14.73
N THR A 101 4.31 -5.06 -15.32
CA THR A 101 4.04 -4.57 -16.69
C THR A 101 3.50 -3.13 -16.71
N GLY A 102 2.74 -2.73 -15.68
CA GLY A 102 2.14 -1.40 -15.58
C GLY A 102 1.13 -1.06 -16.69
N ASP A 103 0.71 -2.05 -17.49
CA ASP A 103 -0.25 -1.88 -18.58
C ASP A 103 -1.71 -1.88 -18.13
N LEU A 104 -1.94 -2.17 -16.86
CA LEU A 104 -3.24 -2.13 -16.21
C LEU A 104 -3.20 -1.17 -15.03
N PHE A 105 -4.24 -0.36 -14.92
CA PHE A 105 -4.51 0.55 -13.83
C PHE A 105 -5.75 0.10 -13.08
N TRP A 106 -5.77 0.25 -11.78
CA TRP A 106 -6.95 -0.03 -10.97
C TRP A 106 -7.30 1.15 -10.08
N VAL A 107 -8.58 1.32 -9.78
CA VAL A 107 -9.07 2.30 -8.81
C VAL A 107 -10.17 1.72 -7.96
N MET A 108 -10.06 1.92 -6.66
CA MET A 108 -11.10 1.58 -5.67
C MET A 108 -11.84 2.86 -5.29
N THR A 109 -13.16 2.81 -5.39
CA THR A 109 -14.03 3.93 -5.09
C THR A 109 -15.08 3.57 -4.05
N LEU A 110 -15.48 4.55 -3.25
CA LEU A 110 -16.60 4.48 -2.33
C LEU A 110 -17.73 5.37 -2.82
N ASP A 111 -18.90 4.79 -2.99
CA ASP A 111 -20.16 5.50 -3.21
C ASP A 111 -20.93 5.54 -1.88
N THR A 112 -21.24 6.74 -1.42
CA THR A 112 -22.02 6.99 -0.19
C THR A 112 -23.37 7.63 -0.47
N THR A 113 -23.77 7.74 -1.73
CA THR A 113 -25.02 8.39 -2.15
C THR A 113 -26.25 7.49 -2.01
N GLY A 114 -26.05 6.18 -1.94
CA GLY A 114 -27.10 5.19 -1.73
C GLY A 114 -27.50 5.01 -0.27
N THR A 115 -28.46 4.11 -0.02
CA THR A 115 -28.93 3.75 1.34
C THR A 115 -27.86 3.00 2.16
N ALA A 116 -26.89 2.41 1.49
CA ALA A 116 -25.73 1.76 2.09
C ALA A 116 -24.49 2.11 1.29
N PRO A 117 -23.32 2.29 1.95
CA PRO A 117 -22.05 2.48 1.25
C PRO A 117 -21.75 1.29 0.34
N SER A 118 -21.30 1.55 -0.88
CA SER A 118 -20.83 0.50 -1.79
C SER A 118 -19.41 0.79 -2.28
N CYS A 119 -18.57 -0.25 -2.24
CA CYS A 119 -17.22 -0.17 -2.76
C CYS A 119 -17.16 -0.80 -4.14
N THR A 120 -16.49 -0.11 -5.06
CA THR A 120 -16.24 -0.62 -6.42
C THR A 120 -14.76 -0.56 -6.71
N LEU A 121 -14.19 -1.67 -7.13
CA LEU A 121 -12.85 -1.75 -7.71
C LEU A 121 -12.99 -1.90 -9.22
N SER A 122 -12.45 -0.95 -9.97
CA SER A 122 -12.47 -0.96 -11.44
C SER A 122 -11.05 -1.10 -11.97
N THR A 123 -10.89 -1.90 -13.03
CA THR A 123 -9.62 -2.10 -13.72
C THR A 123 -9.68 -1.49 -15.12
N TYR A 124 -8.62 -0.81 -15.53
CA TYR A 124 -8.54 -0.08 -16.78
C TYR A 124 -7.26 -0.44 -17.53
N ARG A 125 -7.33 -0.39 -18.85
CA ARG A 125 -6.15 -0.23 -19.70
C ARG A 125 -5.99 1.24 -20.06
N PRO A 126 -4.91 1.91 -19.64
CA PRO A 126 -4.68 3.32 -19.95
C PRO A 126 -4.87 3.63 -21.45
N GLY A 127 -5.67 4.66 -21.76
CA GLY A 127 -5.97 5.06 -23.14
C GLY A 127 -6.93 4.13 -23.90
N LYS A 128 -7.54 3.15 -23.26
CA LYS A 128 -8.45 2.21 -23.96
C LYS A 128 -9.84 2.14 -23.33
N ARG A 129 -9.98 1.44 -22.21
CA ARG A 129 -11.29 1.24 -21.57
C ARG A 129 -11.18 0.56 -20.21
N ILE A 130 -12.32 0.51 -19.52
CA ILE A 130 -12.55 -0.38 -18.39
C ILE A 130 -12.42 -1.85 -18.85
N VAL A 131 -11.69 -2.64 -18.10
CA VAL A 131 -11.47 -4.07 -18.36
C VAL A 131 -12.39 -4.92 -17.50
N GLY A 132 -12.52 -4.57 -16.23
CA GLY A 132 -13.35 -5.27 -15.26
C GLY A 132 -13.83 -4.38 -14.15
N GLN A 133 -14.85 -4.87 -13.44
CA GLN A 133 -15.42 -4.17 -12.31
C GLN A 133 -15.85 -5.17 -11.25
N ILE A 134 -15.46 -4.92 -10.01
CA ILE A 134 -15.85 -5.65 -8.81
C ILE A 134 -16.66 -4.71 -7.95
N THR A 135 -17.93 -5.03 -7.70
CA THR A 135 -18.77 -4.28 -6.75
C THR A 135 -19.09 -5.18 -5.58
N ASP A 136 -18.76 -4.73 -4.38
CA ASP A 136 -19.08 -5.45 -3.15
C ASP A 136 -20.11 -4.64 -2.34
N SER A 137 -21.31 -5.19 -2.24
CA SER A 137 -22.41 -4.64 -1.44
C SER A 137 -22.55 -5.31 -0.06
N VAL A 138 -21.71 -6.33 0.23
CA VAL A 138 -21.77 -7.10 1.48
C VAL A 138 -20.78 -6.58 2.50
N GLN A 139 -19.70 -5.99 2.03
CA GLN A 139 -18.63 -5.47 2.87
C GLN A 139 -18.02 -4.19 2.29
N VAL A 140 -17.35 -3.43 3.13
CA VAL A 140 -16.49 -2.32 2.70
C VAL A 140 -15.11 -2.87 2.39
N MET A 141 -14.69 -2.80 1.12
CA MET A 141 -13.31 -3.07 0.72
C MET A 141 -12.45 -1.85 1.09
N TYR A 142 -11.27 -2.08 1.66
CA TYR A 142 -10.38 -0.98 2.05
C TYR A 142 -8.93 -1.16 1.60
N ARG A 143 -8.57 -2.33 1.08
CA ARG A 143 -7.24 -2.60 0.52
C ARG A 143 -7.33 -3.53 -0.68
N THR A 144 -6.50 -3.27 -1.68
CA THR A 144 -6.27 -4.14 -2.85
C THR A 144 -4.82 -4.59 -2.85
N MET A 145 -4.61 -5.88 -3.10
CA MET A 145 -3.31 -6.52 -3.19
C MET A 145 -3.29 -7.41 -4.44
N PHE A 146 -2.10 -7.78 -4.86
CA PHE A 146 -1.92 -8.66 -6.02
C PHE A 146 -1.24 -9.95 -5.59
N GLN A 147 -1.78 -11.07 -6.05
CA GLN A 147 -1.20 -12.39 -5.87
C GLN A 147 -1.02 -13.01 -7.25
N SER A 148 0.21 -13.01 -7.76
CA SER A 148 0.50 -13.41 -9.14
C SER A 148 -0.34 -12.59 -10.14
N THR A 149 -1.29 -13.25 -10.80
CA THR A 149 -2.20 -12.65 -11.78
C THR A 149 -3.60 -12.37 -11.22
N GLN A 150 -3.77 -12.48 -9.91
CA GLN A 150 -5.08 -12.32 -9.25
C GLN A 150 -5.10 -11.04 -8.41
N ILE A 151 -6.30 -10.52 -8.24
CA ILE A 151 -6.60 -9.39 -7.36
C ILE A 151 -7.14 -9.96 -6.05
N VAL A 152 -6.50 -9.61 -4.94
CA VAL A 152 -7.00 -9.90 -3.59
C VAL A 152 -7.55 -8.61 -3.00
N THR A 153 -8.81 -8.61 -2.60
CA THR A 153 -9.41 -7.48 -1.88
C THR A 153 -9.58 -7.82 -0.41
N ALA A 154 -9.12 -6.93 0.45
CA ALA A 154 -9.41 -7.00 1.88
C ALA A 154 -10.62 -6.12 2.20
N GLY A 155 -11.64 -6.74 2.77
CA GLY A 155 -12.80 -6.08 3.33
C GLY A 155 -12.91 -6.32 4.83
N ASN A 156 -13.87 -5.68 5.46
CA ASN A 156 -14.11 -5.83 6.91
C ASN A 156 -14.69 -7.20 7.31
N VAL A 157 -15.06 -8.04 6.34
CA VAL A 157 -15.62 -9.39 6.58
C VAL A 157 -14.80 -10.49 5.94
N TYR A 158 -14.40 -10.31 4.68
CA TYR A 158 -13.72 -11.34 3.89
C TYR A 158 -12.52 -10.80 3.12
N LEU A 159 -11.51 -11.65 2.95
CA LEU A 159 -10.63 -11.58 1.79
C LEU A 159 -11.31 -12.30 0.62
N ARG A 160 -11.29 -11.69 -0.54
CA ARG A 160 -11.83 -12.24 -1.79
C ARG A 160 -10.78 -12.16 -2.88
N VAL A 161 -10.81 -13.14 -3.78
CA VAL A 161 -9.86 -13.25 -4.88
C VAL A 161 -10.59 -13.21 -6.22
N TYR A 162 -10.10 -12.35 -7.11
CA TYR A 162 -10.69 -12.09 -8.42
C TYR A 162 -9.64 -12.17 -9.52
N ASP A 163 -10.10 -12.42 -10.75
CA ASP A 163 -9.31 -12.13 -11.93
C ASP A 163 -9.45 -10.65 -12.37
N TYR A 164 -8.72 -10.24 -13.40
CA TYR A 164 -8.75 -8.85 -13.90
C TYR A 164 -10.09 -8.43 -14.49
N THR A 165 -10.94 -9.38 -14.88
CA THR A 165 -12.27 -9.09 -15.43
C THR A 165 -13.30 -8.85 -14.33
N GLY A 166 -12.92 -9.03 -13.06
CA GLY A 166 -13.79 -8.88 -11.90
C GLY A 166 -14.55 -10.15 -11.52
N LYS A 167 -14.21 -11.30 -12.12
CA LYS A 167 -14.79 -12.59 -11.75
C LYS A 167 -14.09 -13.14 -10.52
N GLU A 168 -14.87 -13.47 -9.47
CA GLU A 168 -14.36 -14.14 -8.28
C GLU A 168 -13.84 -15.53 -8.64
N THR A 169 -12.57 -15.82 -8.29
CA THR A 169 -11.86 -17.04 -8.69
C THR A 169 -11.65 -18.03 -7.56
N ALA A 170 -11.67 -17.56 -6.30
CA ALA A 170 -11.53 -18.42 -5.13
C ALA A 170 -12.85 -19.13 -4.81
N GLU A 171 -12.82 -20.45 -4.68
CA GLU A 171 -13.97 -21.23 -4.22
C GLU A 171 -14.32 -20.93 -2.76
N LYS A 172 -13.32 -20.59 -1.95
CA LYS A 172 -13.47 -20.30 -0.51
C LYS A 172 -12.96 -18.91 -0.19
N ARG A 173 -13.84 -18.10 0.40
CA ARG A 173 -13.48 -16.78 0.96
C ARG A 173 -12.82 -16.96 2.32
N THR A 174 -11.77 -16.17 2.59
CA THR A 174 -11.16 -16.17 3.92
C THR A 174 -11.86 -15.17 4.82
N LEU A 175 -12.45 -15.67 5.92
CA LEU A 175 -13.14 -14.82 6.90
C LEU A 175 -12.12 -14.03 7.70
N VAL A 176 -12.26 -12.70 7.70
CA VAL A 176 -11.42 -11.75 8.47
C VAL A 176 -12.24 -10.86 9.40
N TYR A 177 -13.52 -11.19 9.61
CA TYR A 177 -14.36 -10.43 10.52
C TYR A 177 -13.76 -10.37 11.93
N GLY A 178 -13.73 -9.18 12.51
CA GLY A 178 -13.08 -8.92 13.80
C GLY A 178 -11.56 -8.66 13.72
N TRP A 179 -10.99 -8.70 12.51
CA TRP A 179 -9.57 -8.45 12.25
C TRP A 179 -9.39 -7.31 11.26
N MET A 180 -8.42 -6.45 11.49
CA MET A 180 -8.01 -5.37 10.60
C MET A 180 -6.64 -5.67 9.99
N LEU A 181 -6.48 -5.44 8.70
CA LEU A 181 -5.19 -5.55 8.02
C LEU A 181 -4.28 -4.40 8.49
N ALA A 182 -3.27 -4.73 9.27
CA ALA A 182 -2.31 -3.77 9.82
C ALA A 182 -1.10 -3.57 8.90
N SER A 183 -0.70 -4.63 8.17
CA SER A 183 0.43 -4.56 7.23
C SER A 183 0.32 -5.61 6.13
N VAL A 184 0.90 -5.31 4.98
CA VAL A 184 0.99 -6.23 3.85
C VAL A 184 2.34 -6.05 3.13
N ASP A 185 2.92 -7.15 2.67
CA ASP A 185 4.10 -7.15 1.80
C ASP A 185 3.67 -6.98 0.33
N ASP A 186 3.50 -5.73 -0.10
CA ASP A 186 3.08 -5.39 -1.47
C ASP A 186 4.13 -5.70 -2.55
N LEU A 187 5.36 -6.07 -2.17
CA LEU A 187 6.45 -6.37 -3.11
C LEU A 187 6.51 -7.84 -3.51
N SER A 188 5.74 -8.69 -2.85
CA SER A 188 5.71 -10.13 -3.11
C SER A 188 4.53 -10.52 -4.00
N ASP A 189 4.76 -11.39 -4.98
CA ASP A 189 3.69 -12.04 -5.77
C ASP A 189 2.77 -12.95 -4.92
N ASN A 190 3.19 -13.27 -3.70
CA ASN A 190 2.39 -13.98 -2.70
C ASN A 190 2.51 -13.20 -1.37
N PRO A 191 1.75 -12.10 -1.23
CA PRO A 191 1.91 -11.16 -0.14
C PRO A 191 1.66 -11.78 1.22
N MET A 192 2.56 -11.51 2.17
CA MET A 192 2.30 -11.71 3.59
C MET A 192 1.35 -10.62 4.07
N MET A 193 0.26 -11.02 4.69
CA MET A 193 -0.72 -10.14 5.31
C MET A 193 -0.69 -10.32 6.82
N ALA A 194 -0.57 -9.23 7.55
CA ALA A 194 -0.62 -9.19 9.00
C ALA A 194 -1.90 -8.48 9.47
N PHE A 195 -2.74 -9.20 10.19
CA PHE A 195 -3.96 -8.67 10.78
C PHE A 195 -3.83 -8.60 12.30
N THR A 196 -4.50 -7.61 12.89
CA THR A 196 -4.65 -7.46 14.34
C THR A 196 -6.14 -7.37 14.67
N PRO A 197 -6.58 -7.74 15.89
CA PRO A 197 -7.98 -7.57 16.30
C PRO A 197 -8.44 -6.13 16.10
N THR A 198 -9.68 -5.94 15.65
CA THR A 198 -10.23 -4.60 15.34
C THR A 198 -10.15 -3.68 16.57
N GLY A 199 -10.37 -4.19 17.78
CA GLY A 199 -10.25 -3.40 19.00
C GLY A 199 -8.82 -3.01 19.38
N GLU A 200 -7.81 -3.66 18.83
CA GLU A 200 -6.39 -3.32 19.03
C GLU A 200 -5.89 -2.34 17.97
N TYR A 201 -6.60 -2.22 16.84
CA TYR A 201 -6.19 -1.38 15.70
C TYR A 201 -6.59 0.09 15.84
N ASP A 202 -7.53 0.43 16.70
CA ASP A 202 -8.10 1.78 16.81
C ASP A 202 -7.15 2.85 17.40
N GLY A 203 -5.87 2.48 17.59
CA GLY A 203 -4.81 3.39 18.02
C GLY A 203 -4.77 3.66 19.52
N SER A 204 -5.70 3.10 20.29
CA SER A 204 -5.74 3.19 21.75
C SER A 204 -5.24 1.93 22.43
N ALA A 205 -5.18 0.82 21.71
CA ALA A 205 -4.81 -0.49 22.24
C ALA A 205 -3.47 -0.97 21.67
N GLU A 206 -2.73 -1.61 22.54
CA GLU A 206 -1.45 -2.23 22.22
C GLU A 206 -1.65 -3.47 21.35
N MET A 207 -1.18 -3.47 20.11
CA MET A 207 -1.28 -4.64 19.23
C MET A 207 -0.41 -5.78 19.74
N LYS A 208 -1.03 -6.89 20.13
CA LYS A 208 -0.34 -8.10 20.62
C LYS A 208 -0.69 -9.34 19.82
N ASP A 209 -1.95 -9.50 19.47
CA ASP A 209 -2.39 -10.65 18.70
C ASP A 209 -2.27 -10.37 17.21
N VAL A 210 -1.54 -11.22 16.49
CA VAL A 210 -1.27 -11.07 15.07
C VAL A 210 -1.70 -12.34 14.34
N ARG A 211 -2.61 -12.17 13.38
CA ARG A 211 -3.00 -13.21 12.45
C ARG A 211 -2.27 -12.99 11.14
N MET A 212 -1.47 -13.95 10.77
CA MET A 212 -0.65 -13.96 9.56
C MET A 212 -1.35 -14.80 8.49
N ILE A 213 -1.48 -14.26 7.29
CA ILE A 213 -2.07 -14.97 6.14
C ILE A 213 -1.13 -14.81 4.95
N ARG A 214 -0.79 -15.92 4.29
CA ARG A 214 0.00 -15.93 3.07
C ARG A 214 -0.49 -17.05 2.15
N GLY A 215 -1.11 -16.69 1.03
CA GLY A 215 -1.78 -17.66 0.17
C GLY A 215 -2.86 -18.44 0.93
N SER A 216 -2.70 -19.77 0.99
CA SER A 216 -3.60 -20.67 1.76
C SER A 216 -3.14 -20.93 3.21
N SER A 217 -1.97 -20.43 3.59
CA SER A 217 -1.41 -20.62 4.93
C SER A 217 -1.91 -19.54 5.87
N GLU A 218 -2.26 -19.95 7.07
CA GLU A 218 -2.77 -19.08 8.13
C GLU A 218 -2.19 -19.47 9.48
N GLN A 219 -1.83 -18.47 10.29
CA GLN A 219 -1.31 -18.68 11.64
C GLN A 219 -1.64 -17.47 12.50
N THR A 220 -1.99 -17.72 13.77
CA THR A 220 -2.12 -16.66 14.78
C THR A 220 -1.01 -16.81 15.81
N VAL A 221 -0.36 -15.70 16.10
CA VAL A 221 0.71 -15.62 17.12
C VAL A 221 0.40 -14.49 18.09
N ARG A 222 0.95 -14.59 19.29
CA ARG A 222 0.92 -13.51 20.28
C ARG A 222 2.32 -12.93 20.44
N MET A 223 2.45 -11.63 20.20
CA MET A 223 3.70 -10.90 20.40
C MET A 223 4.04 -10.83 21.91
N PRO A 224 5.32 -11.03 22.30
CA PRO A 224 5.74 -10.95 23.70
C PRO A 224 5.50 -9.57 24.33
N PHE A 225 5.62 -8.52 23.54
CA PHE A 225 5.39 -7.13 23.93
C PHE A 225 4.35 -6.49 23.02
N ALA A 226 3.77 -5.39 23.47
CA ALA A 226 2.88 -4.57 22.67
C ALA A 226 3.63 -3.97 21.47
N CYS A 227 2.98 -4.01 20.31
CA CYS A 227 3.49 -3.39 19.09
C CYS A 227 2.72 -2.11 18.82
N GLU A 228 3.43 -1.07 18.43
CA GLU A 228 2.84 0.15 17.89
C GLU A 228 2.87 0.17 16.37
N SER A 229 3.74 -0.63 15.78
CA SER A 229 3.82 -0.81 14.34
C SER A 229 4.07 -2.27 14.00
N LEU A 230 3.42 -2.73 12.93
CA LEU A 230 3.62 -4.04 12.32
C LEU A 230 4.10 -3.85 10.88
N VAL A 231 5.09 -4.62 10.48
CA VAL A 231 5.58 -4.68 9.09
C VAL A 231 5.61 -6.13 8.64
N ALA A 232 4.83 -6.43 7.60
CA ALA A 232 4.87 -7.72 6.93
C ALA A 232 5.94 -7.69 5.83
N ARG A 233 6.81 -8.69 5.78
CA ARG A 233 7.84 -8.83 4.75
C ARG A 233 8.22 -10.29 4.58
N ASP A 234 8.25 -10.76 3.33
CA ASP A 234 8.56 -12.14 2.96
C ASP A 234 7.68 -13.17 3.71
N ASP A 235 8.26 -13.98 4.59
CA ASP A 235 7.58 -14.97 5.43
C ASP A 235 7.42 -14.51 6.89
N CYS A 236 7.74 -13.25 7.19
CA CYS A 236 7.79 -12.71 8.55
C CYS A 236 6.82 -11.55 8.76
N VAL A 237 6.41 -11.39 10.03
CA VAL A 237 5.82 -10.16 10.54
C VAL A 237 6.73 -9.62 11.64
N TYR A 238 7.14 -8.38 11.47
CA TYR A 238 7.96 -7.64 12.41
C TYR A 238 7.08 -6.72 13.24
N GLY A 239 7.13 -6.89 14.57
CA GLY A 239 6.47 -6.01 15.52
C GLY A 239 7.48 -5.05 16.14
N PHE A 240 7.14 -3.77 16.21
CA PHE A 240 7.98 -2.73 16.79
C PHE A 240 7.28 -2.13 17.99
N SER A 241 8.00 -2.05 19.13
CA SER A 241 7.52 -1.50 20.38
C SER A 241 8.23 -0.19 20.69
N ASN A 242 7.54 0.79 21.25
CA ASN A 242 8.13 2.06 21.74
C ASN A 242 9.22 1.85 22.81
N ASP A 243 9.17 0.72 23.51
CA ASP A 243 10.22 0.36 24.48
C ASP A 243 11.52 -0.10 23.81
N GLY A 244 11.61 -0.02 22.47
CA GLY A 244 12.79 -0.35 21.69
C GLY A 244 12.94 -1.86 21.42
N TYR A 245 11.85 -2.64 21.45
CA TYR A 245 11.89 -4.03 21.02
C TYR A 245 11.50 -4.18 19.56
N ILE A 246 12.19 -5.08 18.87
CA ILE A 246 11.74 -5.68 17.61
C ILE A 246 11.38 -7.13 17.88
N MET A 247 10.20 -7.53 17.46
CA MET A 247 9.70 -8.89 17.56
C MET A 247 9.52 -9.47 16.17
N ILE A 248 9.93 -10.72 15.98
CA ILE A 248 9.88 -11.38 14.67
C ILE A 248 9.06 -12.65 14.80
N ALA A 249 7.91 -12.67 14.14
CA ALA A 249 7.08 -13.83 13.95
C ALA A 249 7.28 -14.37 12.53
N ARG A 250 7.57 -15.64 12.38
CA ARG A 250 7.75 -16.29 11.10
C ARG A 250 6.61 -17.26 10.81
N MET A 251 6.12 -17.28 9.59
CA MET A 251 5.10 -18.22 9.14
C MET A 251 5.61 -19.66 9.29
N GLY A 252 4.80 -20.51 9.94
CA GLY A 252 5.15 -21.89 10.26
C GLY A 252 5.88 -22.09 11.59
N GLU A 253 6.32 -21.03 12.26
CA GLU A 253 6.96 -21.09 13.57
C GLU A 253 6.03 -20.56 14.65
N GLN A 254 5.90 -21.29 15.79
CA GLN A 254 5.10 -20.83 16.92
C GLN A 254 5.84 -19.83 17.81
N LYS A 255 7.17 -19.85 17.75
CA LYS A 255 8.01 -18.98 18.57
C LYS A 255 8.16 -17.61 17.93
N VAL A 256 7.88 -16.57 18.70
CA VAL A 256 8.20 -15.19 18.35
C VAL A 256 9.52 -14.81 19.02
N ASN A 257 10.50 -14.40 18.23
CA ASN A 257 11.77 -13.92 18.75
C ASN A 257 11.67 -12.42 19.04
N ALA A 258 12.25 -11.99 20.18
CA ALA A 258 12.24 -10.58 20.58
C ALA A 258 13.67 -10.10 20.84
N TYR A 259 14.02 -8.95 20.32
CA TYR A 259 15.34 -8.32 20.40
C TYR A 259 15.18 -6.90 20.90
N ARG A 260 16.00 -6.50 21.87
CA ARG A 260 16.04 -5.14 22.35
C ARG A 260 17.08 -4.34 21.54
N LEU A 261 16.66 -3.22 20.98
CA LEU A 261 17.56 -2.28 20.34
C LEU A 261 18.18 -1.32 21.38
N ASN A 262 19.43 -0.94 21.16
CA ASN A 262 20.09 0.08 21.95
C ASN A 262 19.86 1.51 21.41
N ILE A 263 18.86 1.68 20.55
CA ILE A 263 18.44 2.95 19.98
C ILE A 263 16.96 3.18 20.30
N ARG A 264 16.59 4.43 20.51
CA ARG A 264 15.20 4.85 20.54
C ARG A 264 14.79 5.25 19.13
N PHE A 265 13.60 4.90 18.73
CA PHE A 265 13.00 5.31 17.46
C PHE A 265 11.54 5.76 17.73
N ASP A 266 11.06 6.67 16.91
CA ASP A 266 9.70 7.21 16.95
C ASP A 266 8.92 6.90 15.67
N THR A 267 9.62 6.43 14.63
CA THR A 267 9.02 6.13 13.33
C THR A 267 9.60 4.84 12.76
N VAL A 268 8.73 3.99 12.24
CA VAL A 268 9.08 2.79 11.48
C VAL A 268 8.73 3.02 10.02
N TYR A 269 9.73 3.09 9.13
CA TYR A 269 9.52 3.26 7.69
C TYR A 269 9.29 1.94 6.97
N GLY A 270 9.78 0.83 7.52
CA GLY A 270 9.59 -0.49 6.96
C GLY A 270 10.77 -1.42 7.20
N VAL A 271 10.71 -2.58 6.55
CA VAL A 271 11.81 -3.57 6.49
C VAL A 271 12.17 -3.77 5.02
N ALA A 272 13.41 -3.42 4.67
CA ALA A 272 13.96 -3.59 3.33
C ALA A 272 14.53 -5.00 3.12
N ASP A 273 14.91 -5.30 1.88
CA ASP A 273 15.55 -6.54 1.50
C ASP A 273 16.76 -6.86 2.38
N GLY A 274 16.95 -8.15 2.66
CA GLY A 274 18.02 -8.63 3.53
C GLY A 274 17.76 -8.36 5.01
N ASN A 275 16.52 -8.20 5.41
CA ASN A 275 16.08 -8.01 6.79
C ASN A 275 16.72 -6.77 7.43
N VAL A 276 16.60 -5.62 6.79
CA VAL A 276 17.08 -4.35 7.31
C VAL A 276 15.89 -3.48 7.70
N ALA A 277 15.70 -3.26 9.01
CA ALA A 277 14.69 -2.32 9.48
C ALA A 277 15.17 -0.87 9.26
N ILE A 278 14.27 -0.02 8.76
CA ILE A 278 14.49 1.41 8.53
C ILE A 278 13.69 2.17 9.58
N LEU A 279 14.41 2.80 10.51
CA LEU A 279 13.84 3.44 11.69
C LEU A 279 14.23 4.93 11.73
N GLY A 280 13.29 5.79 12.10
CA GLY A 280 13.53 7.21 12.34
C GLY A 280 13.60 7.55 13.83
N SER A 281 14.43 8.52 14.18
CA SER A 281 14.48 9.14 15.50
C SER A 281 14.87 10.60 15.37
N GLY A 282 13.94 11.50 15.62
CA GLY A 282 14.14 12.94 15.37
C GLY A 282 14.57 13.18 13.91
N ASN A 283 15.77 13.76 13.72
CA ASN A 283 16.33 14.03 12.38
C ASN A 283 17.27 12.91 11.87
N SER A 284 17.32 11.77 12.54
CA SER A 284 18.23 10.66 12.20
C SER A 284 17.48 9.47 11.65
N LEU A 285 18.08 8.81 10.66
CA LEU A 285 17.60 7.58 10.06
C LEU A 285 18.58 6.45 10.37
N TYR A 286 18.06 5.34 10.89
CA TYR A 286 18.84 4.16 11.25
C TYR A 286 18.49 2.99 10.35
N PHE A 287 19.50 2.31 9.87
CA PHE A 287 19.39 1.04 9.14
C PHE A 287 19.88 -0.07 10.04
N VAL A 288 18.96 -0.86 10.57
CA VAL A 288 19.24 -1.90 11.56
C VAL A 288 19.17 -3.26 10.89
N SER A 289 20.31 -3.96 10.79
CA SER A 289 20.34 -5.33 10.28
C SER A 289 19.73 -6.30 11.28
N LEU A 290 18.76 -7.07 10.84
CA LEU A 290 18.08 -8.12 11.61
C LEU A 290 18.59 -9.52 11.22
N LYS A 291 19.77 -9.61 10.57
CA LYS A 291 20.40 -10.89 10.20
C LYS A 291 20.87 -11.61 11.46
N GLY A 292 20.39 -12.83 11.65
CA GLY A 292 20.67 -13.65 12.84
C GLY A 292 19.70 -13.42 13.99
N ALA A 293 18.67 -12.64 13.73
CA ALA A 293 17.55 -12.45 14.62
C ALA A 293 16.47 -13.54 14.41
#